data_7957db0f154d93b856b656e207511c93
#
_entry.id   7957db0f154d93b856b656e207511c93
#
_cell.length_a   1.000
_cell.length_b   1.000
_cell.length_c   1.000
_cell.angle_alpha   90.00
_cell.angle_beta   90.00
_cell.angle_gamma   90.00
#
_symmetry.space_group_name_H-M   'P 1'
#
loop_
_entity.id
_entity.type
_entity.pdbx_description
1 polymer ?
#
loop_
_entity_poly.entity_id
_entity_poly.type
_entity_poly.pdbx_seq_one_letter_code
_entity_poly.pdbx_strand_id
1 'polypeptide(L)'
;SFQEPDEGLEHQQSIDIDAVTPPEELETVWERYGHLSSEGRVSWILNRPFDFRYVESDIMLRVAEKTSQQRIWLRARDTMPDGQHLHAAALAFASDYTLLEPIARKHGIPWATPGMRAASLDHAMWFHRPFRVDEWLLYVQDSPTAQGGRGLSHGMFYDRTGTLVASVAQESMLRVPRAD
;
A
#
# COMPACT_ATOMS: atom_id res chain seq x y z
N SER A 1 -7.25 2.39 19.75
CA SER A 1 -7.53 1.95 21.11
C SER A 1 -6.79 0.65 21.39
N PHE A 2 -6.29 0.48 22.59
CA PHE A 2 -5.73 -0.78 23.05
C PHE A 2 -6.80 -1.43 23.91
N GLN A 3 -7.23 -2.62 23.53
CA GLN A 3 -8.27 -3.38 24.20
C GLN A 3 -7.77 -4.81 24.40
N GLU A 4 -8.09 -5.41 25.53
CA GLU A 4 -7.86 -6.83 25.72
C GLU A 4 -8.81 -7.63 24.82
N PRO A 5 -8.38 -8.82 24.34
CA PRO A 5 -9.25 -9.70 23.56
C PRO A 5 -10.52 -10.02 24.34
N ASP A 6 -11.67 -9.89 23.70
CA ASP A 6 -12.98 -10.18 24.26
C ASP A 6 -13.82 -10.93 23.23
N GLU A 7 -14.75 -11.76 23.70
CA GLU A 7 -15.69 -12.47 22.83
C GLU A 7 -16.83 -11.52 22.43
N GLY A 8 -17.21 -11.54 21.13
CA GLY A 8 -18.22 -10.63 20.63
C GLY A 8 -18.77 -11.00 19.26
N LEU A 9 -19.49 -10.06 18.65
CA LEU A 9 -19.98 -10.20 17.28
C LEU A 9 -18.80 -10.11 16.31
N GLU A 10 -18.77 -11.01 15.34
CA GLU A 10 -17.72 -11.06 14.33
C GLU A 10 -18.31 -10.96 12.92
N HIS A 11 -17.70 -10.14 12.11
CA HIS A 11 -17.85 -10.10 10.66
C HIS A 11 -16.62 -9.41 10.04
N GLN A 12 -16.43 -9.59 8.76
CA GLN A 12 -15.43 -8.85 7.98
C GLN A 12 -15.91 -8.69 6.53
N GLN A 13 -15.34 -7.74 5.82
CA GLN A 13 -15.47 -7.73 4.37
C GLN A 13 -14.68 -8.90 3.80
N SER A 14 -15.36 -9.77 3.04
CA SER A 14 -14.74 -10.93 2.41
C SER A 14 -13.92 -10.53 1.19
N ILE A 15 -12.88 -11.30 0.92
CA ILE A 15 -12.10 -11.26 -0.30
C ILE A 15 -11.91 -12.69 -0.81
N ASP A 16 -11.98 -12.86 -2.13
CA ASP A 16 -11.54 -14.11 -2.76
C ASP A 16 -10.02 -14.03 -2.95
N ILE A 17 -9.28 -14.49 -1.94
CA ILE A 17 -7.81 -14.42 -1.92
C ILE A 17 -7.20 -15.35 -2.97
N ASP A 18 -7.86 -16.46 -3.30
CA ASP A 18 -7.38 -17.44 -4.27
C ASP A 18 -7.50 -16.92 -5.72
N ALA A 19 -8.36 -15.91 -5.95
CA ALA A 19 -8.46 -15.21 -7.23
C ALA A 19 -7.38 -14.14 -7.42
N VAL A 20 -6.54 -13.88 -6.42
CA VAL A 20 -5.44 -12.91 -6.50
C VAL A 20 -4.14 -13.63 -6.83
N THR A 21 -3.44 -13.18 -7.86
CA THR A 21 -2.10 -13.72 -8.20
C THR A 21 -1.21 -13.72 -6.96
N PRO A 22 -0.67 -14.89 -6.56
CA PRO A 22 0.15 -14.99 -5.35
C PRO A 22 1.48 -14.22 -5.50
N PRO A 23 2.06 -13.74 -4.41
CA PRO A 23 3.25 -12.89 -4.47
C PRO A 23 4.46 -13.59 -5.08
N GLU A 24 4.54 -14.92 -5.00
CA GLU A 24 5.63 -15.72 -5.57
C GLU A 24 5.67 -15.68 -7.11
N GLU A 25 4.54 -15.41 -7.74
CA GLU A 25 4.40 -15.31 -9.20
C GLU A 25 4.56 -13.88 -9.73
N LEU A 26 4.69 -12.90 -8.83
CA LEU A 26 4.80 -11.49 -9.18
C LEU A 26 6.26 -11.02 -9.16
N GLU A 27 6.61 -10.16 -10.11
CA GLU A 27 7.92 -9.53 -10.20
C GLU A 27 8.21 -8.66 -8.96
N THR A 28 9.45 -8.74 -8.46
CA THR A 28 9.93 -7.83 -7.43
C THR A 28 10.24 -6.45 -8.01
N VAL A 29 10.22 -5.43 -7.17
CA VAL A 29 10.67 -4.08 -7.56
C VAL A 29 12.14 -4.10 -8.01
N TRP A 30 12.99 -4.99 -7.43
CA TRP A 30 14.39 -5.15 -7.82
C TRP A 30 14.56 -5.76 -9.21
N GLU A 31 13.80 -6.77 -9.56
CA GLU A 31 13.85 -7.36 -10.91
C GLU A 31 13.46 -6.33 -11.96
N ARG A 32 12.45 -5.51 -11.67
CA ARG A 32 11.93 -4.51 -12.59
C ARG A 32 12.81 -3.26 -12.71
N TYR A 33 13.33 -2.74 -11.61
CA TYR A 33 13.97 -1.42 -11.55
C TYR A 33 15.41 -1.43 -11.03
N GLY A 34 16.00 -2.58 -10.70
CA GLY A 34 17.36 -2.68 -10.17
C GLY A 34 18.42 -2.05 -11.06
N HIS A 35 18.19 -2.07 -12.40
CA HIS A 35 19.06 -1.42 -13.38
C HIS A 35 19.09 0.12 -13.28
N LEU A 36 18.09 0.74 -12.62
CA LEU A 36 17.99 2.18 -12.36
C LEU A 36 18.39 2.54 -10.92
N SER A 37 19.10 1.68 -10.22
CA SER A 37 19.40 1.82 -8.78
C SER A 37 20.21 3.08 -8.43
N SER A 38 20.94 3.67 -9.40
CA SER A 38 21.66 4.95 -9.23
C SER A 38 20.73 6.18 -9.27
N GLU A 39 19.50 6.07 -9.74
CA GLU A 39 18.56 7.17 -9.79
C GLU A 39 17.90 7.37 -8.44
N GLY A 40 17.99 8.57 -7.84
CA GLY A 40 17.65 8.85 -6.45
C GLY A 40 16.25 8.41 -6.01
N ARG A 41 15.21 8.58 -6.85
CA ARG A 41 13.84 8.13 -6.53
C ARG A 41 13.70 6.62 -6.57
N VAL A 42 14.33 5.97 -7.54
CA VAL A 42 14.31 4.50 -7.65
C VAL A 42 15.12 3.87 -6.54
N SER A 43 16.29 4.44 -6.21
CA SER A 43 17.11 3.99 -5.09
C SER A 43 16.33 3.97 -3.77
N TRP A 44 15.52 5.01 -3.50
CA TRP A 44 14.69 5.07 -2.30
C TRP A 44 13.66 3.92 -2.24
N ILE A 45 13.05 3.56 -3.35
CA ILE A 45 12.07 2.47 -3.41
C ILE A 45 12.74 1.11 -3.22
N LEU A 46 13.89 0.91 -3.86
CA LEU A 46 14.65 -0.34 -3.77
C LEU A 46 15.18 -0.61 -2.35
N ASN A 47 15.47 0.43 -1.59
CA ASN A 47 16.03 0.33 -0.24
C ASN A 47 14.99 0.31 0.89
N ARG A 48 13.70 0.19 0.58
CA ARG A 48 12.65 0.03 1.60
C ARG A 48 12.85 -1.28 2.39
N PRO A 49 12.56 -1.28 3.70
CA PRO A 49 12.67 -2.49 4.52
C PRO A 49 11.54 -3.51 4.30
N PHE A 50 10.71 -3.26 3.28
CA PHE A 50 9.58 -4.11 2.90
C PHE A 50 9.72 -4.58 1.45
N ASP A 51 9.25 -5.80 1.19
CA ASP A 51 9.03 -6.33 -0.15
C ASP A 51 7.60 -5.95 -0.58
N PHE A 52 7.46 -5.30 -1.75
CA PHE A 52 6.20 -4.91 -2.36
C PHE A 52 6.08 -5.58 -3.72
N ARG A 53 4.95 -6.24 -3.98
CA ARG A 53 4.65 -6.88 -5.26
C ARG A 53 3.27 -6.47 -5.74
N TYR A 54 3.24 -5.77 -6.85
CA TYR A 54 2.02 -5.23 -7.43
C TYR A 54 1.27 -6.32 -8.20
N VAL A 55 0.00 -6.55 -7.84
CA VAL A 55 -0.88 -7.45 -8.59
C VAL A 55 -1.22 -6.85 -9.95
N GLU A 56 -1.58 -5.58 -9.96
CA GLU A 56 -1.65 -4.75 -11.16
C GLU A 56 -0.26 -4.16 -11.47
N SER A 57 -0.13 -3.47 -12.60
CA SER A 57 1.09 -2.72 -12.88
C SER A 57 1.32 -1.63 -11.82
N ASP A 58 2.58 -1.38 -11.44
CA ASP A 58 2.93 -0.19 -10.64
C ASP A 58 2.75 1.11 -11.44
N ILE A 59 2.89 2.24 -10.74
CA ILE A 59 2.81 3.57 -11.34
C ILE A 59 4.13 4.34 -11.28
N MET A 60 5.27 3.64 -11.21
CA MET A 60 6.58 4.26 -11.05
C MET A 60 6.93 5.18 -12.21
N LEU A 61 7.01 4.63 -13.41
CA LEU A 61 7.42 5.35 -14.63
C LEU A 61 6.24 5.68 -15.53
N ARG A 62 5.19 4.88 -15.49
CA ARG A 62 3.97 5.05 -16.30
C ARG A 62 2.76 4.47 -15.59
N VAL A 63 1.58 4.91 -15.98
CA VAL A 63 0.31 4.32 -15.55
C VAL A 63 -0.25 3.54 -16.74
N ALA A 64 -0.28 2.22 -16.64
CA ALA A 64 -0.81 1.36 -17.71
C ALA A 64 -2.34 1.39 -17.76
N GLU A 65 -3.00 1.45 -16.59
CA GLU A 65 -4.44 1.46 -16.47
C GLU A 65 -4.90 2.52 -15.47
N LYS A 66 -5.84 3.36 -15.87
CA LYS A 66 -6.41 4.45 -15.05
C LYS A 66 -7.58 3.94 -14.21
N THR A 67 -7.29 3.28 -13.13
CA THR A 67 -8.25 2.85 -12.12
C THR A 67 -7.99 3.52 -10.79
N SER A 68 -9.01 3.65 -9.94
CA SER A 68 -8.86 4.13 -8.56
C SER A 68 -8.59 3.00 -7.57
N GLN A 69 -8.29 1.81 -8.05
CA GLN A 69 -8.04 0.62 -7.24
C GLN A 69 -6.68 0.03 -7.55
N GLN A 70 -6.06 -0.57 -6.54
CA GLN A 70 -4.87 -1.41 -6.71
C GLN A 70 -4.75 -2.42 -5.58
N ARG A 71 -4.02 -3.50 -5.83
CA ARG A 71 -3.68 -4.54 -4.87
C ARG A 71 -2.19 -4.76 -4.86
N ILE A 72 -1.64 -4.83 -3.66
CA ILE A 72 -0.20 -4.98 -3.47
C ILE A 72 0.03 -6.01 -2.37
N TRP A 73 0.82 -7.04 -2.64
CA TRP A 73 1.36 -7.86 -1.60
C TRP A 73 2.53 -7.14 -0.94
N LEU A 74 2.56 -7.13 0.38
CA LEU A 74 3.68 -6.59 1.13
C LEU A 74 4.07 -7.49 2.30
N ARG A 75 5.36 -7.46 2.65
CA ARG A 75 5.90 -8.03 3.89
C ARG A 75 7.19 -7.32 4.28
N ALA A 76 7.55 -7.37 5.56
CA ALA A 76 8.90 -7.01 5.97
C ALA A 76 9.92 -7.99 5.37
N ARG A 77 11.12 -7.49 4.99
CA ARG A 77 12.14 -8.34 4.34
C ARG A 77 12.80 -9.30 5.33
N ASP A 78 12.97 -8.86 6.56
CA ASP A 78 13.60 -9.63 7.63
C ASP A 78 12.56 -10.12 8.63
N THR A 79 12.86 -11.24 9.28
CA THR A 79 12.05 -11.76 10.38
C THR A 79 12.03 -10.75 11.53
N MET A 80 10.85 -10.45 12.02
CA MET A 80 10.67 -9.52 13.13
C MET A 80 10.51 -10.26 14.46
N PRO A 81 10.98 -9.66 15.56
CA PRO A 81 10.72 -10.20 16.90
C PRO A 81 9.22 -10.36 17.18
N ASP A 82 8.87 -11.32 18.02
CA ASP A 82 7.51 -11.48 18.46
C ASP A 82 7.02 -10.24 19.26
N GLY A 83 5.76 -9.93 19.11
CA GLY A 83 5.15 -8.78 19.78
C GLY A 83 4.22 -8.04 18.82
N GLN A 84 2.91 -8.15 19.06
CA GLN A 84 1.89 -7.58 18.19
C GLN A 84 2.06 -6.07 17.96
N HIS A 85 2.55 -5.33 18.96
CA HIS A 85 2.79 -3.88 18.84
C HIS A 85 3.91 -3.53 17.84
N LEU A 86 4.93 -4.40 17.70
CA LEU A 86 6.01 -4.20 16.74
C LEU A 86 5.50 -4.40 15.30
N HIS A 87 4.74 -5.48 15.09
CA HIS A 87 4.11 -5.74 13.79
C HIS A 87 3.12 -4.65 13.41
N ALA A 88 2.32 -4.16 14.37
CA ALA A 88 1.38 -3.06 14.15
C ALA A 88 2.10 -1.76 13.79
N ALA A 89 3.18 -1.41 14.49
CA ALA A 89 3.98 -0.21 14.20
C ALA A 89 4.65 -0.30 12.82
N ALA A 90 5.21 -1.45 12.47
CA ALA A 90 5.83 -1.67 11.17
C ALA A 90 4.80 -1.62 10.03
N LEU A 91 3.59 -2.19 10.23
CA LEU A 91 2.52 -2.11 9.23
C LEU A 91 2.01 -0.68 9.06
N ALA A 92 1.85 0.09 10.16
CA ALA A 92 1.48 1.50 10.10
C ALA A 92 2.50 2.32 9.29
N PHE A 93 3.79 2.06 9.47
CA PHE A 93 4.84 2.70 8.67
C PHE A 93 4.77 2.27 7.19
N ALA A 94 4.57 0.97 6.91
CA ALA A 94 4.51 0.45 5.55
C ALA A 94 3.27 0.92 4.78
N SER A 95 2.15 1.14 5.46
CA SER A 95 0.86 1.48 4.84
C SER A 95 0.86 2.82 4.11
N ASP A 96 1.68 3.79 4.55
CA ASP A 96 1.78 5.11 3.91
C ASP A 96 2.54 5.09 2.56
N TYR A 97 3.37 4.08 2.29
CA TYR A 97 4.22 4.06 1.10
C TYR A 97 3.47 4.13 -0.23
N THR A 98 2.27 3.56 -0.29
CA THR A 98 1.53 3.37 -1.55
C THR A 98 0.10 3.88 -1.51
N LEU A 99 -0.39 4.34 -0.35
CA LEU A 99 -1.81 4.69 -0.18
C LEU A 99 -2.27 5.91 -0.99
N LEU A 100 -1.35 6.77 -1.44
CA LEU A 100 -1.64 7.86 -2.39
C LEU A 100 -1.79 7.35 -3.84
N GLU A 101 -1.23 6.18 -4.17
CA GLU A 101 -1.15 5.69 -5.54
C GLU A 101 -2.51 5.49 -6.22
N PRO A 102 -3.60 5.04 -5.58
CA PRO A 102 -4.92 4.96 -6.20
C PRO A 102 -5.40 6.30 -6.78
N ILE A 103 -5.10 7.43 -6.10
CA ILE A 103 -5.41 8.77 -6.60
C ILE A 103 -4.61 9.06 -7.87
N ALA A 104 -3.30 8.89 -7.80
CA ALA A 104 -2.38 9.15 -8.90
C ALA A 104 -2.70 8.26 -10.10
N ARG A 105 -2.93 6.97 -9.89
CA ARG A 105 -3.31 5.98 -10.90
C ARG A 105 -4.58 6.38 -11.63
N LYS A 106 -5.65 6.78 -10.91
CA LYS A 106 -6.91 7.21 -11.51
C LYS A 106 -6.73 8.35 -12.49
N HIS A 107 -5.81 9.26 -12.20
CA HIS A 107 -5.51 10.44 -13.04
C HIS A 107 -4.41 10.19 -14.07
N GLY A 108 -3.81 9.01 -14.10
CA GLY A 108 -2.74 8.67 -15.04
C GLY A 108 -1.42 9.38 -14.74
N ILE A 109 -1.14 9.65 -13.46
CA ILE A 109 0.03 10.40 -12.98
C ILE A 109 1.05 9.41 -12.40
N PRO A 110 2.15 9.10 -13.10
CA PRO A 110 3.21 8.27 -12.54
C PRO A 110 4.08 9.06 -11.55
N TRP A 111 4.76 8.33 -10.66
CA TRP A 111 5.73 8.93 -9.73
C TRP A 111 6.85 9.69 -10.43
N ALA A 112 7.22 9.30 -11.65
CA ALA A 112 8.21 9.98 -12.47
C ALA A 112 7.75 11.34 -13.04
N THR A 113 6.50 11.77 -12.80
CA THR A 113 5.98 13.05 -13.31
C THR A 113 6.83 14.22 -12.81
N PRO A 114 7.44 15.01 -13.72
CA PRO A 114 8.26 16.16 -13.35
C PRO A 114 7.45 17.20 -12.56
N GLY A 115 8.01 17.73 -11.48
CA GLY A 115 7.39 18.78 -10.67
C GLY A 115 6.16 18.35 -9.86
N MET A 116 5.81 17.07 -9.84
CA MET A 116 4.76 16.55 -8.97
C MET A 116 5.12 16.77 -7.50
N ARG A 117 4.13 17.22 -6.72
CA ARG A 117 4.22 17.36 -5.27
C ARG A 117 3.15 16.49 -4.63
N ALA A 118 3.56 15.64 -3.73
CA ALA A 118 2.69 14.72 -3.00
C ALA A 118 3.05 14.75 -1.52
N ALA A 119 2.04 14.66 -0.66
CA ALA A 119 2.20 14.55 0.78
C ALA A 119 0.96 13.92 1.39
N SER A 120 1.14 13.07 2.39
CA SER A 120 0.08 12.63 3.29
C SER A 120 -0.32 13.80 4.20
N LEU A 121 -1.62 14.00 4.43
CA LEU A 121 -2.14 15.09 5.27
C LEU A 121 -2.61 14.57 6.63
N ASP A 122 -3.13 13.36 6.65
CA ASP A 122 -3.50 12.61 7.84
C ASP A 122 -3.26 11.12 7.59
N HIS A 123 -3.42 10.29 8.61
CA HIS A 123 -3.32 8.84 8.50
C HIS A 123 -4.01 8.21 9.70
N ALA A 124 -5.07 7.45 9.47
CA ALA A 124 -5.81 6.75 10.50
C ALA A 124 -5.81 5.24 10.22
N MET A 125 -5.50 4.43 11.24
CA MET A 125 -5.40 2.99 11.09
C MET A 125 -6.08 2.26 12.23
N TRP A 126 -6.76 1.16 11.91
CA TRP A 126 -7.43 0.27 12.85
C TRP A 126 -6.89 -1.14 12.69
N PHE A 127 -6.49 -1.76 13.79
CA PHE A 127 -6.02 -3.13 13.84
C PHE A 127 -7.13 -4.02 14.37
N HIS A 128 -7.51 -5.04 13.61
CA HIS A 128 -8.68 -5.86 13.88
C HIS A 128 -8.34 -7.21 14.47
N ARG A 129 -7.24 -7.82 13.99
CA ARG A 129 -6.82 -9.16 14.39
C ARG A 129 -5.30 -9.24 14.47
N PRO A 130 -4.73 -10.17 15.25
CA PRO A 130 -3.29 -10.42 15.25
C PRO A 130 -2.78 -10.81 13.86
N PHE A 131 -1.57 -10.38 13.52
CA PHE A 131 -0.88 -10.70 12.27
C PHE A 131 0.63 -10.60 12.46
N ARG A 132 1.36 -11.13 11.47
CA ARG A 132 2.80 -10.92 11.32
C ARG A 132 3.05 -10.10 10.05
N VAL A 133 3.78 -9.00 10.17
CA VAL A 133 4.12 -8.15 9.02
C VAL A 133 5.31 -8.70 8.20
N ASP A 134 6.04 -9.66 8.73
CA ASP A 134 7.08 -10.44 8.03
C ASP A 134 6.50 -11.66 7.28
N GLU A 135 5.21 -11.88 7.34
CA GLU A 135 4.43 -12.73 6.44
C GLU A 135 3.72 -11.87 5.39
N TRP A 136 3.35 -12.49 4.26
CA TRP A 136 2.68 -11.76 3.19
C TRP A 136 1.28 -11.29 3.60
N LEU A 137 1.05 -9.99 3.46
CA LEU A 137 -0.24 -9.34 3.60
C LEU A 137 -0.66 -8.75 2.24
N LEU A 138 -1.90 -8.99 1.85
CA LEU A 138 -2.50 -8.34 0.69
C LEU A 138 -3.09 -7.00 1.10
N TYR A 139 -2.58 -5.94 0.53
CA TYR A 139 -3.04 -4.56 0.72
C TYR A 139 -3.95 -4.17 -0.45
N VAL A 140 -5.24 -4.15 -0.21
CA VAL A 140 -6.27 -3.72 -1.17
C VAL A 140 -6.54 -2.25 -0.93
N GLN A 141 -6.38 -1.43 -1.95
CA GLN A 141 -6.47 0.03 -1.87
C GLN A 141 -7.48 0.58 -2.87
N ASP A 142 -8.22 1.62 -2.48
CA ASP A 142 -9.07 2.39 -3.38
C ASP A 142 -9.05 3.88 -3.06
N SER A 143 -9.45 4.69 -4.03
CA SER A 143 -9.70 6.12 -3.84
C SER A 143 -11.11 6.47 -4.30
N PRO A 144 -12.02 6.81 -3.36
CA PRO A 144 -13.39 7.16 -3.68
C PRO A 144 -13.51 8.58 -4.27
N THR A 145 -12.57 9.49 -3.98
CA THR A 145 -12.67 10.89 -4.38
C THR A 145 -11.33 11.61 -4.42
N ALA A 146 -11.22 12.58 -5.33
CA ALA A 146 -10.17 13.58 -5.33
C ALA A 146 -10.71 14.92 -5.82
N GLN A 147 -10.40 16.02 -5.13
CA GLN A 147 -10.82 17.36 -5.46
C GLN A 147 -9.88 18.41 -4.84
N GLY A 148 -9.68 19.54 -5.51
CA GLY A 148 -8.92 20.68 -4.94
C GLY A 148 -7.45 20.38 -4.65
N GLY A 149 -6.85 19.42 -5.38
CA GLY A 149 -5.47 18.99 -5.17
C GLY A 149 -5.28 18.04 -3.97
N ARG A 150 -6.37 17.47 -3.45
CA ARG A 150 -6.40 16.46 -2.40
C ARG A 150 -7.23 15.26 -2.84
N GLY A 151 -6.99 14.11 -2.25
CA GLY A 151 -7.76 12.90 -2.46
C GLY A 151 -7.78 12.04 -1.21
N LEU A 152 -8.87 11.30 -1.04
CA LEU A 152 -9.03 10.32 0.02
C LEU A 152 -8.70 8.93 -0.56
N SER A 153 -7.98 8.16 0.21
CA SER A 153 -7.75 6.74 -0.07
C SER A 153 -8.08 5.88 1.14
N HIS A 154 -8.56 4.69 0.87
CA HIS A 154 -8.80 3.64 1.86
C HIS A 154 -7.91 2.44 1.56
N GLY A 155 -7.63 1.65 2.57
CA GLY A 155 -6.92 0.41 2.42
C GLY A 155 -7.35 -0.65 3.43
N MET A 156 -7.32 -1.90 2.99
CA MET A 156 -7.59 -3.07 3.82
C MET A 156 -6.47 -4.07 3.66
N PHE A 157 -5.99 -4.61 4.79
CA PHE A 157 -4.94 -5.62 4.82
C PHE A 157 -5.53 -6.98 5.16
N TYR A 158 -5.27 -7.94 4.30
CA TYR A 158 -5.68 -9.33 4.48
C TYR A 158 -4.44 -10.21 4.59
N ASP A 159 -4.49 -11.21 5.46
CA ASP A 159 -3.49 -12.25 5.47
C ASP A 159 -3.72 -13.23 4.29
N ARG A 160 -2.86 -14.25 4.17
CA ARG A 160 -2.94 -15.25 3.10
C ARG A 160 -4.17 -16.17 3.17
N THR A 161 -4.92 -16.12 4.26
CA THR A 161 -6.18 -16.87 4.40
C THR A 161 -7.41 -16.03 4.05
N GLY A 162 -7.22 -14.74 3.72
CA GLY A 162 -8.31 -13.79 3.47
C GLY A 162 -8.89 -13.20 4.76
N THR A 163 -8.16 -13.31 5.89
CA THR A 163 -8.56 -12.69 7.15
C THR A 163 -8.21 -11.21 7.13
N LEU A 164 -9.19 -10.33 7.38
CA LEU A 164 -8.98 -8.88 7.48
C LEU A 164 -8.27 -8.56 8.81
N VAL A 165 -7.03 -8.09 8.74
CA VAL A 165 -6.18 -7.82 9.92
C VAL A 165 -6.10 -6.34 10.27
N ALA A 166 -6.20 -5.44 9.29
CA ALA A 166 -6.16 -4.00 9.52
C ALA A 166 -6.89 -3.22 8.42
N SER A 167 -7.33 -2.01 8.74
CA SER A 167 -7.86 -1.02 7.79
C SER A 167 -7.17 0.33 8.00
N VAL A 168 -7.09 1.12 6.93
CA VAL A 168 -6.46 2.44 6.94
C VAL A 168 -7.24 3.42 6.07
N ALA A 169 -7.25 4.68 6.44
CA ALA A 169 -7.75 5.79 5.63
C ALA A 169 -6.78 6.96 5.70
N GLN A 170 -6.61 7.68 4.58
CA GLN A 170 -5.67 8.79 4.45
C GLN A 170 -6.17 9.82 3.45
N GLU A 171 -6.20 11.09 3.85
CA GLU A 171 -6.25 12.19 2.89
C GLU A 171 -4.81 12.54 2.46
N SER A 172 -4.62 12.71 1.17
CA SER A 172 -3.32 13.05 0.58
C SER A 172 -3.43 14.25 -0.34
N MET A 173 -2.40 15.10 -0.33
CA MET A 173 -2.23 16.15 -1.32
C MET A 173 -1.51 15.59 -2.55
N LEU A 174 -2.05 15.87 -3.73
CA LEU A 174 -1.40 15.57 -5.01
C LEU A 174 -1.53 16.79 -5.92
N ARG A 175 -0.42 17.39 -6.28
CA ARG A 175 -0.35 18.53 -7.21
C ARG A 175 0.60 18.22 -8.34
N VAL A 176 0.14 18.41 -9.54
CA VAL A 176 0.95 18.36 -10.77
C VAL A 176 1.05 19.77 -11.35
N PRO A 177 2.18 20.12 -12.02
CA PRO A 177 2.26 21.36 -12.77
C PRO A 177 1.12 21.42 -13.80
N ARG A 178 0.53 22.60 -13.97
CA ARG A 178 -0.40 22.82 -15.09
C ARG A 178 0.41 22.83 -16.37
N ALA A 179 -0.08 22.17 -17.40
CA ALA A 179 0.40 22.42 -18.77
C ALA A 179 -0.02 23.87 -19.12
N ASP A 180 0.95 24.70 -19.47
CA ASP A 180 0.71 26.06 -19.99
C ASP A 180 0.00 25.98 -21.35
#